data_50dd4a62e105ef32ce9e0a54d1b0337c
#
_entry.id   50dd4a62e105ef32ce9e0a54d1b0337c
#
_cell.length_a   1.000
_cell.length_b   1.000
_cell.length_c   1.000
_cell.angle_alpha   90.00
_cell.angle_beta   90.00
_cell.angle_gamma   90.00
#
_symmetry.space_group_name_H-M   'P 1'
#
loop_
_entity.id
_entity.type
_entity.pdbx_description
1 polymer ?
#
loop_
_entity_poly.entity_id
_entity_poly.type
_entity_poly.pdbx_seq_one_letter_code
_entity_poly.pdbx_strand_id
1 'polypeptide(L)'
;LISLKSPHAMHEGRFLGYEFLTWLWFMTETQGGRVPLADGASASVALGERVVLSRQDDGKERVICTTQAGALDEARTALRQGKMVEEAQWVLTVGDNEYVIVLDRDLWAIKGLKTPKQLPHSEEDDPDGRFLEKMFFIDDVLTVLDAAYREFLLLRLTPSWSSDVLPALAHWIQTGPAESAPPLNP
;
A
#
# COMPACT_ATOMS: atom_id res chain seq x y z
N LEU A 1 -7.88 21.90 10.81
CA LEU A 1 -7.49 22.88 9.78
C LEU A 1 -5.96 22.96 9.76
N ILE A 2 -5.33 22.14 8.90
CA ILE A 2 -3.88 22.20 8.68
C ILE A 2 -3.63 23.43 7.81
N SER A 3 -2.90 24.41 8.37
CA SER A 3 -2.53 25.63 7.64
C SER A 3 -1.54 25.28 6.51
N LEU A 4 -1.98 25.42 5.28
CA LEU A 4 -1.18 25.21 4.05
C LEU A 4 -0.06 26.27 3.85
N LYS A 5 0.36 26.99 4.89
CA LYS A 5 1.32 28.09 4.79
C LYS A 5 2.65 27.87 5.53
N SER A 6 2.93 26.65 6.02
CA SER A 6 4.25 26.37 6.61
C SER A 6 5.23 25.87 5.54
N PRO A 7 6.45 26.41 5.46
CA PRO A 7 7.52 25.85 4.62
C PRO A 7 7.86 24.40 4.99
N HIS A 8 7.51 23.96 6.19
CA HIS A 8 7.59 22.58 6.64
C HIS A 8 6.57 21.66 5.92
N ALA A 9 5.43 22.21 5.44
CA ALA A 9 4.42 21.43 4.71
C ALA A 9 4.94 20.83 3.41
N MET A 10 5.95 21.41 2.78
CA MET A 10 6.60 20.83 1.60
C MET A 10 7.57 19.67 1.92
N HIS A 11 7.97 19.52 3.18
CA HIS A 11 8.67 18.32 3.66
C HIS A 11 7.71 17.23 4.17
N GLU A 12 6.43 17.50 4.20
CA GLU A 12 5.38 16.64 4.77
C GLU A 12 4.77 15.63 3.78
N GLY A 13 5.37 15.40 2.61
CA GLY A 13 5.13 14.18 1.84
C GLY A 13 5.27 12.92 2.71
N ARG A 14 6.13 12.99 3.73
CA ARG A 14 6.30 11.97 4.76
C ARG A 14 5.05 11.74 5.62
N PHE A 15 4.30 12.78 5.94
CA PHE A 15 3.08 12.67 6.75
C PHE A 15 1.99 11.92 5.99
N LEU A 16 1.70 12.35 4.77
CA LEU A 16 0.72 11.67 3.91
C LEU A 16 1.14 10.24 3.58
N GLY A 17 2.45 9.97 3.48
CA GLY A 17 2.97 8.64 3.26
C GLY A 17 2.64 7.66 4.38
N TYR A 18 2.76 8.05 5.64
CA TYR A 18 2.35 7.24 6.79
C TYR A 18 0.83 6.97 6.77
N GLU A 19 0.02 8.01 6.54
CA GLU A 19 -1.44 7.87 6.47
C GLU A 19 -1.83 6.94 5.30
N PHE A 20 -1.24 7.16 4.12
CA PHE A 20 -1.51 6.36 2.94
C PHE A 20 -1.17 4.89 3.14
N LEU A 21 0.05 4.57 3.59
CA LEU A 21 0.46 3.18 3.77
C LEU A 21 -0.38 2.46 4.84
N THR A 22 -0.77 3.17 5.91
CA THR A 22 -1.63 2.61 6.94
C THR A 22 -3.06 2.40 6.42
N TRP A 23 -3.60 3.37 5.66
CA TRP A 23 -4.89 3.23 4.99
C TRP A 23 -4.87 2.13 3.92
N LEU A 24 -3.80 2.01 3.15
CA LEU A 24 -3.66 0.97 2.15
C LEU A 24 -3.72 -0.42 2.77
N TRP A 25 -3.05 -0.63 3.90
CA TRP A 25 -3.15 -1.89 4.64
C TRP A 25 -4.59 -2.14 5.13
N PHE A 26 -5.22 -1.14 5.75
CA PHE A 26 -6.63 -1.22 6.16
C PHE A 26 -7.54 -1.62 4.98
N MET A 27 -7.39 -0.99 3.83
CA MET A 27 -8.16 -1.24 2.63
C MET A 27 -7.95 -2.68 2.11
N THR A 28 -6.72 -3.19 2.13
CA THR A 28 -6.45 -4.57 1.70
C THR A 28 -7.16 -5.61 2.56
N GLU A 29 -7.25 -5.39 3.87
CA GLU A 29 -7.88 -6.33 4.80
C GLU A 29 -9.41 -6.20 4.89
N THR A 30 -9.94 -5.01 4.66
CA THR A 30 -11.39 -4.74 4.85
C THR A 30 -12.18 -4.71 3.55
N GLN A 31 -11.52 -4.40 2.43
CA GLN A 31 -12.16 -4.24 1.12
C GLN A 31 -11.52 -5.14 0.03
N GLY A 32 -10.64 -6.07 0.44
CA GLY A 32 -10.00 -7.01 -0.48
C GLY A 32 -8.95 -6.37 -1.41
N GLY A 33 -8.50 -5.15 -1.12
CA GLY A 33 -7.40 -4.50 -1.84
C GLY A 33 -7.67 -4.17 -3.31
N ARG A 34 -8.93 -4.05 -3.71
CA ARG A 34 -9.27 -3.76 -5.11
C ARG A 34 -9.06 -2.29 -5.44
N VAL A 35 -8.32 -2.01 -6.50
CA VAL A 35 -8.02 -0.67 -7.02
C VAL A 35 -8.61 -0.54 -8.43
N PRO A 36 -9.61 0.33 -8.65
CA PRO A 36 -10.15 0.59 -9.98
C PRO A 36 -9.15 1.37 -10.83
N LEU A 37 -8.95 0.95 -12.08
CA LEU A 37 -8.07 1.62 -13.05
C LEU A 37 -8.89 2.50 -14.01
N ALA A 38 -8.21 3.45 -14.63
CA ALA A 38 -8.87 4.45 -15.50
C ALA A 38 -9.50 3.85 -16.77
N ASP A 39 -9.01 2.70 -17.23
CA ASP A 39 -9.51 1.96 -18.39
C ASP A 39 -10.74 1.08 -18.08
N GLY A 40 -11.22 1.10 -16.84
CA GLY A 40 -12.32 0.26 -16.36
C GLY A 40 -11.89 -1.12 -15.86
N ALA A 41 -10.61 -1.48 -15.97
CA ALA A 41 -10.05 -2.66 -15.34
C ALA A 41 -9.90 -2.46 -13.83
N SER A 42 -9.48 -3.49 -13.12
CA SER A 42 -9.13 -3.39 -11.71
C SER A 42 -7.85 -4.16 -11.42
N ALA A 43 -7.01 -3.58 -10.59
CA ALA A 43 -5.88 -4.26 -9.99
C ALA A 43 -6.24 -4.71 -8.57
N SER A 44 -5.42 -5.60 -8.01
CA SER A 44 -5.47 -5.91 -6.59
C SER A 44 -4.16 -5.57 -5.91
N VAL A 45 -4.26 -5.13 -4.66
CA VAL A 45 -3.13 -4.83 -3.80
C VAL A 45 -3.26 -5.66 -2.53
N ALA A 46 -2.20 -6.34 -2.13
CA ALA A 46 -2.15 -7.10 -0.89
C ALA A 46 -0.88 -6.75 -0.11
N LEU A 47 -0.94 -6.85 1.22
CA LEU A 47 0.25 -6.72 2.06
C LEU A 47 1.14 -7.93 1.82
N GLY A 48 2.42 -7.69 1.54
CA GLY A 48 3.43 -8.72 1.35
C GLY A 48 4.04 -9.21 2.66
N GLU A 49 5.25 -9.75 2.58
CA GLU A 49 5.87 -10.48 3.71
C GLU A 49 6.51 -9.56 4.78
N ARG A 50 6.59 -8.25 4.57
CA ARG A 50 7.31 -7.35 5.47
C ARG A 50 6.58 -6.06 5.68
N VAL A 51 6.48 -5.64 6.94
CA VAL A 51 6.00 -4.32 7.33
C VAL A 51 6.93 -3.73 8.39
N VAL A 52 7.23 -2.45 8.26
CA VAL A 52 7.99 -1.65 9.22
C VAL A 52 7.09 -0.54 9.74
N LEU A 53 7.01 -0.45 11.07
CA LEU A 53 6.23 0.58 11.74
C LEU A 53 7.16 1.45 12.59
N SER A 54 6.88 2.74 12.62
CA SER A 54 7.61 3.69 13.46
C SER A 54 6.68 4.77 13.99
N ARG A 55 7.15 5.52 14.98
CA ARG A 55 6.51 6.77 15.40
C ARG A 55 6.90 7.90 14.46
N GLN A 56 5.95 8.79 14.20
CA GLN A 56 6.15 9.92 13.30
C GLN A 56 7.21 10.91 13.83
N ASP A 57 7.32 11.06 15.15
CA ASP A 57 8.07 12.17 15.75
C ASP A 57 9.58 11.96 15.84
N ASP A 58 10.09 10.73 15.95
CA ASP A 58 11.53 10.53 16.13
C ASP A 58 12.15 9.39 15.32
N GLY A 59 11.36 8.55 14.67
CA GLY A 59 11.84 7.46 13.80
C GLY A 59 12.78 6.45 14.46
N LYS A 60 13.03 6.59 15.77
CA LYS A 60 14.02 5.78 16.52
C LYS A 60 13.44 4.43 16.95
N GLU A 61 12.16 4.39 17.26
CA GLU A 61 11.47 3.16 17.63
C GLU A 61 10.84 2.49 16.41
N ARG A 62 11.57 1.65 15.74
CA ARG A 62 11.08 0.84 14.62
C ARG A 62 10.70 -0.56 15.10
N VAL A 63 9.58 -1.06 14.63
CA VAL A 63 9.15 -2.45 14.75
C VAL A 63 9.13 -3.05 13.35
N ILE A 64 9.85 -4.13 13.14
CA ILE A 64 9.92 -4.83 11.84
C ILE A 64 9.22 -6.17 12.03
N CYS A 65 8.11 -6.36 11.35
CA CYS A 65 7.36 -7.60 11.34
C CYS A 65 7.51 -8.27 9.97
N THR A 66 7.78 -9.56 9.98
CA THR A 66 7.74 -10.41 8.78
C THR A 66 6.50 -11.30 8.88
N THR A 67 5.71 -11.37 7.81
CA THR A 67 4.39 -12.02 7.82
C THR A 67 4.48 -13.56 7.91
N GLN A 68 5.08 -14.07 8.97
CA GLN A 68 4.81 -15.42 9.43
C GLN A 68 3.62 -15.36 10.39
N ALA A 69 2.87 -16.45 10.54
CA ALA A 69 1.69 -16.49 11.41
C ALA A 69 2.01 -15.89 12.79
N GLY A 70 1.27 -14.86 13.19
CA GLY A 70 1.48 -14.10 14.44
C GLY A 70 2.15 -12.73 14.28
N ALA A 71 2.91 -12.48 13.23
CA ALA A 71 3.61 -11.20 13.04
C ALA A 71 2.66 -10.03 12.71
N LEU A 72 1.52 -10.31 12.11
CA LEU A 72 0.48 -9.29 11.87
C LEU A 72 -0.14 -8.80 13.18
N ASP A 73 -0.25 -9.66 14.20
CA ASP A 73 -0.75 -9.26 15.52
C ASP A 73 0.25 -8.36 16.24
N GLU A 74 1.56 -8.61 16.06
CA GLU A 74 2.61 -7.74 16.58
C GLU A 74 2.59 -6.38 15.88
N ALA A 75 2.43 -6.37 14.54
CA ALA A 75 2.30 -5.14 13.77
C ALA A 75 1.05 -4.34 14.17
N ARG A 76 -0.09 -5.00 14.41
CA ARG A 76 -1.31 -4.34 14.94
C ARG A 76 -1.10 -3.81 16.35
N THR A 77 -0.37 -4.55 17.18
CA THR A 77 -0.01 -4.06 18.53
C THR A 77 0.82 -2.80 18.43
N ALA A 78 1.74 -2.72 17.50
CA ALA A 78 2.50 -1.50 17.25
C ALA A 78 1.61 -0.33 16.77
N LEU A 79 0.62 -0.59 15.89
CA LEU A 79 -0.39 0.42 15.51
C LEU A 79 -1.20 0.91 16.73
N ARG A 80 -1.64 0.00 17.61
CA ARG A 80 -2.34 0.35 18.87
C ARG A 80 -1.50 1.24 19.79
N GLN A 81 -0.19 1.11 19.73
CA GLN A 81 0.77 1.94 20.46
C GLN A 81 1.05 3.30 19.78
N GLY A 82 0.33 3.62 18.70
CA GLY A 82 0.45 4.88 17.96
C GLY A 82 1.61 4.91 16.96
N LYS A 83 2.15 3.74 16.58
CA LYS A 83 3.06 3.65 15.44
C LYS A 83 2.23 3.62 14.14
N MET A 84 2.84 4.01 13.05
CA MET A 84 2.24 4.01 11.70
C MET A 84 3.14 3.23 10.74
N VAL A 85 2.59 2.77 9.63
CA VAL A 85 3.35 2.05 8.61
C VAL A 85 4.35 3.01 7.96
N GLU A 86 5.64 2.74 8.15
CA GLU A 86 6.73 3.51 7.56
C GLU A 86 7.17 2.94 6.22
N GLU A 87 7.25 1.62 6.13
CA GLU A 87 7.65 0.88 4.95
C GLU A 87 6.90 -0.44 4.92
N ALA A 88 6.43 -0.88 3.78
CA ALA A 88 5.85 -2.20 3.63
C ALA A 88 6.11 -2.79 2.26
N GLN A 89 6.16 -4.11 2.21
CA GLN A 89 6.14 -4.87 0.97
C GLN A 89 4.70 -5.05 0.52
N TRP A 90 4.46 -4.85 -0.76
CA TRP A 90 3.16 -4.98 -1.39
C TRP A 90 3.22 -5.93 -2.57
N VAL A 91 2.18 -6.72 -2.71
CA VAL A 91 1.94 -7.56 -3.88
C VAL A 91 0.84 -6.89 -4.70
N LEU A 92 1.15 -6.55 -5.93
CA LEU A 92 0.21 -5.95 -6.88
C LEU A 92 -0.11 -6.98 -7.96
N THR A 93 -1.39 -7.11 -8.32
CA THR A 93 -1.80 -7.99 -9.42
C THR A 93 -2.56 -7.16 -10.46
N VAL A 94 -2.08 -7.19 -11.70
CA VAL A 94 -2.69 -6.53 -12.86
C VAL A 94 -2.90 -7.59 -13.95
N GLY A 95 -4.15 -7.94 -14.22
CA GLY A 95 -4.44 -9.09 -15.07
C GLY A 95 -3.80 -10.38 -14.52
N ASP A 96 -2.96 -11.02 -15.31
CA ASP A 96 -2.22 -12.24 -14.93
C ASP A 96 -0.83 -11.94 -14.34
N ASN A 97 -0.43 -10.69 -14.27
CA ASN A 97 0.88 -10.27 -13.82
C ASN A 97 0.89 -9.96 -12.32
N GLU A 98 1.88 -10.52 -11.63
CA GLU A 98 2.14 -10.25 -10.22
C GLU A 98 3.46 -9.49 -10.05
N TYR A 99 3.41 -8.43 -9.27
CA TYR A 99 4.54 -7.57 -8.95
C TYR A 99 4.74 -7.53 -7.44
N VAL A 100 5.98 -7.57 -6.98
CA VAL A 100 6.29 -7.34 -5.57
C VAL A 100 7.14 -6.08 -5.46
N ILE A 101 6.67 -5.14 -4.67
CA ILE A 101 7.35 -3.87 -4.44
C ILE A 101 7.52 -3.60 -2.95
N VAL A 102 8.48 -2.78 -2.62
CA VAL A 102 8.60 -2.17 -1.30
C VAL A 102 8.35 -0.68 -1.44
N LEU A 103 7.32 -0.19 -0.76
CA LEU A 103 7.03 1.23 -0.63
C LEU A 103 7.44 1.72 0.75
N ASP A 104 8.09 2.84 0.75
CA ASP A 104 8.38 3.58 1.96
C ASP A 104 7.48 4.84 2.01
N ARG A 105 7.40 5.47 3.16
CA ARG A 105 6.60 6.69 3.39
C ARG A 105 6.89 7.82 2.39
N ASP A 106 8.09 7.83 1.80
CA ASP A 106 8.40 8.67 0.65
C ASP A 106 7.90 7.94 -0.61
N LEU A 107 6.63 8.10 -0.95
CA LEU A 107 5.87 7.34 -1.96
C LEU A 107 6.53 7.24 -3.35
N TRP A 108 7.50 8.09 -3.63
CA TRP A 108 8.26 8.07 -4.87
C TRP A 108 9.46 7.13 -4.84
N ALA A 109 9.78 6.57 -3.67
CA ALA A 109 10.85 5.61 -3.49
C ALA A 109 10.32 4.17 -3.54
N ILE A 110 10.09 3.66 -4.75
CA ILE A 110 9.83 2.22 -4.96
C ILE A 110 11.14 1.48 -4.81
N LYS A 111 11.23 0.62 -3.80
CA LYS A 111 12.39 -0.23 -3.55
C LYS A 111 12.07 -1.67 -3.91
N GLY A 112 13.04 -2.39 -4.44
CA GLY A 112 12.96 -3.84 -4.57
C GLY A 112 11.87 -4.35 -5.51
N LEU A 113 11.60 -3.68 -6.63
CA LEU A 113 10.64 -4.15 -7.63
C LEU A 113 11.02 -5.53 -8.16
N LYS A 114 10.14 -6.52 -7.94
CA LYS A 114 10.18 -7.81 -8.61
C LYS A 114 9.07 -7.83 -9.65
N THR A 115 9.43 -8.11 -10.88
CA THR A 115 8.51 -8.21 -12.02
C THR A 115 8.18 -9.66 -12.32
N PRO A 116 7.12 -9.96 -13.07
CA PRO A 116 6.89 -11.27 -13.65
C PRO A 116 8.09 -11.76 -14.44
N LYS A 117 8.17 -13.07 -14.63
CA LYS A 117 9.21 -13.64 -15.52
C LYS A 117 8.98 -13.14 -16.92
N GLN A 118 10.01 -12.56 -17.52
CA GLN A 118 9.98 -12.18 -18.92
C GLN A 118 9.70 -13.43 -19.78
N LEU A 119 8.95 -13.24 -20.87
CA LEU A 119 8.73 -14.27 -21.84
C LEU A 119 10.09 -14.73 -22.41
N PRO A 120 10.29 -16.04 -22.66
CA PRO A 120 11.51 -16.51 -23.30
C PRO A 120 11.60 -15.88 -24.69
N HIS A 121 12.58 -15.01 -24.88
CA HIS A 121 12.89 -14.45 -26.19
C HIS A 121 13.73 -15.46 -26.95
N SER A 122 13.52 -15.58 -28.28
CA SER A 122 14.36 -16.38 -29.17
C SER A 122 15.81 -15.87 -29.13
N GLU A 123 16.77 -16.70 -29.51
CA GLU A 123 18.21 -16.40 -29.40
C GLU A 123 18.70 -15.15 -30.17
N GLU A 124 17.87 -14.57 -31.03
CA GLU A 124 18.06 -13.25 -31.63
C GLU A 124 17.42 -12.17 -30.73
N ASP A 125 18.03 -11.96 -29.59
CA ASP A 125 17.58 -11.01 -28.60
C ASP A 125 17.52 -9.59 -29.16
N ASP A 126 16.29 -9.06 -29.28
CA ASP A 126 16.05 -7.63 -29.47
C ASP A 126 16.20 -6.91 -28.10
N PRO A 127 17.31 -6.20 -27.85
CA PRO A 127 17.53 -5.46 -26.60
C PRO A 127 16.47 -4.39 -26.37
N ASP A 128 15.90 -3.82 -27.44
CA ASP A 128 14.88 -2.80 -27.38
C ASP A 128 13.54 -3.39 -26.93
N GLY A 129 13.19 -4.58 -27.39
CA GLY A 129 12.01 -5.32 -26.95
C GLY A 129 12.03 -5.63 -25.45
N ARG A 130 13.18 -6.09 -24.94
CA ARG A 130 13.37 -6.33 -23.49
C ARG A 130 13.27 -5.05 -22.66
N PHE A 131 13.80 -3.95 -23.17
CA PHE A 131 13.70 -2.67 -22.51
C PHE A 131 12.25 -2.19 -22.46
N LEU A 132 11.52 -2.28 -23.57
CA LEU A 132 10.10 -1.92 -23.64
C LEU A 132 9.25 -2.78 -22.69
N GLU A 133 9.48 -4.09 -22.62
CA GLU A 133 8.77 -4.97 -21.70
C GLU A 133 8.99 -4.53 -20.23
N LYS A 134 10.22 -4.20 -19.85
CA LYS A 134 10.50 -3.65 -18.51
C LYS A 134 9.80 -2.33 -18.24
N MET A 135 9.72 -1.47 -19.26
CA MET A 135 8.99 -0.21 -19.14
C MET A 135 7.50 -0.44 -18.92
N PHE A 136 6.87 -1.41 -19.60
CA PHE A 136 5.49 -1.79 -19.37
C PHE A 136 5.26 -2.28 -17.94
N PHE A 137 6.15 -3.12 -17.41
CA PHE A 137 6.03 -3.58 -16.03
C PHE A 137 6.13 -2.43 -15.01
N ILE A 138 6.99 -1.46 -15.27
CA ILE A 138 7.09 -0.27 -14.42
C ILE A 138 5.82 0.58 -14.52
N ASP A 139 5.29 0.75 -15.73
CA ASP A 139 4.08 1.52 -15.99
C ASP A 139 2.86 0.90 -15.31
N ASP A 140 2.69 -0.42 -15.36
CA ASP A 140 1.65 -1.14 -14.63
C ASP A 140 1.70 -0.82 -13.13
N VAL A 141 2.88 -0.92 -12.53
CA VAL A 141 3.07 -0.64 -11.10
C VAL A 141 2.74 0.81 -10.77
N LEU A 142 3.23 1.76 -11.56
CA LEU A 142 2.97 3.19 -11.36
C LEU A 142 1.50 3.52 -11.53
N THR A 143 0.83 2.89 -12.50
CA THR A 143 -0.61 3.08 -12.75
C THR A 143 -1.44 2.62 -11.54
N VAL A 144 -1.14 1.47 -10.97
CA VAL A 144 -1.84 0.97 -9.77
C VAL A 144 -1.60 1.89 -8.57
N LEU A 145 -0.34 2.31 -8.37
CA LEU A 145 0.00 3.19 -7.25
C LEU A 145 -0.64 4.57 -7.38
N ASP A 146 -0.65 5.16 -8.59
CA ASP A 146 -1.31 6.45 -8.83
C ASP A 146 -2.82 6.35 -8.59
N ALA A 147 -3.45 5.27 -9.06
CA ALA A 147 -4.87 5.03 -8.85
C ALA A 147 -5.22 4.89 -7.35
N ALA A 148 -4.47 4.06 -6.61
CA ALA A 148 -4.67 3.88 -5.17
C ALA A 148 -4.42 5.17 -4.38
N TYR A 149 -3.37 5.91 -4.73
CA TYR A 149 -3.06 7.17 -4.06
C TYR A 149 -4.10 8.26 -4.37
N ARG A 150 -4.60 8.31 -5.60
CA ARG A 150 -5.69 9.22 -5.99
C ARG A 150 -6.97 8.91 -5.22
N GLU A 151 -7.33 7.64 -5.06
CA GLU A 151 -8.48 7.23 -4.27
C GLU A 151 -8.33 7.67 -2.80
N PHE A 152 -7.16 7.42 -2.21
CA PHE A 152 -6.84 7.90 -0.86
C PHE A 152 -6.99 9.41 -0.74
N LEU A 153 -6.42 10.21 -1.67
CA LEU A 153 -6.51 11.66 -1.63
C LEU A 153 -7.94 12.16 -1.76
N LEU A 154 -8.74 11.56 -2.65
CA LEU A 154 -10.15 11.91 -2.81
C LEU A 154 -10.91 11.67 -1.52
N LEU A 155 -10.72 10.52 -0.86
CA LEU A 155 -11.33 10.24 0.45
C LEU A 155 -10.81 11.21 1.52
N ARG A 156 -9.50 11.45 1.57
CA ARG A 156 -8.83 12.29 2.57
C ARG A 156 -9.32 13.74 2.55
N LEU A 157 -9.73 14.23 1.39
CA LEU A 157 -10.21 15.60 1.20
C LEU A 157 -11.72 15.76 1.44
N THR A 158 -12.45 14.67 1.67
CA THR A 158 -13.89 14.69 1.94
C THR A 158 -14.20 14.69 3.43
N PRO A 159 -15.38 15.17 3.85
CA PRO A 159 -15.84 15.03 5.24
C PRO A 159 -15.94 13.58 5.69
N SER A 160 -16.20 12.62 4.77
CA SER A 160 -16.27 11.18 5.04
C SER A 160 -14.97 10.61 5.62
N TRP A 161 -13.83 11.24 5.35
CA TRP A 161 -12.58 10.85 6.00
C TRP A 161 -12.69 10.89 7.52
N SER A 162 -13.20 11.99 8.08
CA SER A 162 -13.31 12.16 9.52
C SER A 162 -14.52 11.45 10.12
N SER A 163 -15.65 11.35 9.38
CA SER A 163 -16.89 10.76 9.90
C SER A 163 -16.92 9.24 9.79
N ASP A 164 -16.29 8.67 8.74
CA ASP A 164 -16.46 7.25 8.40
C ASP A 164 -15.13 6.50 8.38
N VAL A 165 -14.13 7.03 7.64
CA VAL A 165 -12.87 6.30 7.41
C VAL A 165 -12.00 6.23 8.68
N LEU A 166 -11.77 7.35 9.37
CA LEU A 166 -10.97 7.34 10.59
C LEU A 166 -11.57 6.51 11.72
N PRO A 167 -12.89 6.56 12.00
CA PRO A 167 -13.51 5.65 12.97
C PRO A 167 -13.39 4.17 12.59
N ALA A 168 -13.60 3.84 11.31
CA ALA A 168 -13.46 2.47 10.82
C ALA A 168 -12.01 1.96 10.92
N LEU A 169 -11.03 2.80 10.56
CA LEU A 169 -9.62 2.50 10.68
C LEU A 169 -9.20 2.34 12.15
N ALA A 170 -9.66 3.21 13.03
CA ALA A 170 -9.42 3.10 14.48
C ALA A 170 -10.03 1.80 15.05
N HIS A 171 -11.24 1.45 14.63
CA HIS A 171 -11.88 0.19 15.03
C HIS A 171 -11.07 -1.01 14.52
N TRP A 172 -10.68 -1.03 13.24
CA TRP A 172 -9.86 -2.09 12.67
C TRP A 172 -8.50 -2.26 13.40
N ILE A 173 -7.84 -1.17 13.77
CA ILE A 173 -6.61 -1.22 14.57
C ILE A 173 -6.85 -1.94 15.89
N GLN A 174 -8.00 -1.72 16.53
CA GLN A 174 -8.33 -2.32 17.83
C GLN A 174 -8.77 -3.78 17.72
N THR A 175 -9.57 -4.12 16.72
CA THR A 175 -10.24 -5.43 16.63
C THR A 175 -9.59 -6.40 15.62
N GLY A 176 -8.79 -5.86 14.68
CA GLY A 176 -8.32 -6.60 13.50
C GLY A 176 -9.41 -6.69 12.40
N PRO A 177 -9.13 -7.41 11.30
CA PRO A 177 -10.14 -7.71 10.30
C PRO A 177 -11.26 -8.50 10.97
N ALA A 178 -12.50 -8.16 10.67
CA ALA A 178 -13.62 -8.97 11.11
C ALA A 178 -13.40 -10.39 10.59
N GLU A 179 -13.40 -11.35 11.50
CA GLU A 179 -13.38 -12.76 11.13
C GLU A 179 -14.52 -12.95 10.14
N SER A 180 -14.22 -13.35 8.91
CA SER A 180 -15.22 -13.50 7.85
C SER A 180 -16.29 -14.42 8.39
N ALA A 181 -17.48 -13.86 8.61
CA ALA A 181 -18.62 -14.63 9.05
C ALA A 181 -18.75 -15.85 8.13
N PRO A 182 -18.93 -17.06 8.66
CA PRO A 182 -19.10 -18.23 7.82
C PRO A 182 -20.22 -17.98 6.83
N PRO A 183 -20.13 -18.45 5.57
CA PRO A 183 -21.18 -18.23 4.58
C PRO A 183 -22.49 -18.77 5.18
N LEU A 184 -23.52 -17.91 5.21
CA LEU A 184 -24.85 -18.31 5.54
C LEU A 184 -25.25 -19.41 4.55
N ASN A 185 -25.27 -20.64 5.02
CA ASN A 185 -25.80 -21.78 4.27
C ASN A 185 -27.27 -21.50 3.95
N PRO A 186 -27.72 -21.72 2.71
CA PRO A 186 -29.09 -21.48 2.27
C PRO A 186 -30.08 -22.39 2.96
#